data_182c1f67210f846100e1cf6f2b88d3f6
#
_entry.id   182c1f67210f846100e1cf6f2b88d3f6
#
_cell.length_a   1.000
_cell.length_b   1.000
_cell.length_c   1.000
_cell.angle_alpha   90.00
_cell.angle_beta   90.00
_cell.angle_gamma   90.00
#
_symmetry.space_group_name_H-M   'P 1'
#
loop_
_entity.id
_entity.type
_entity.pdbx_description
1 polymer ?
#
loop_
_entity_poly.entity_id
_entity_poly.type
_entity_poly.pdbx_seq_one_letter_code
_entity_poly.pdbx_strand_id
1 'polypeptide(L)'
;MKIGVLAVQGAFAEHRTALEKLGVETFEIRQLRDLEQDFDGLVLPGGESTVQGKLLRDLGLFEPLRERIESGLPTFGTCAGLILLAEKLSNDGHTYFATTPVTVERNAYGRQLGSFYTEENFEGVGKIPMTFIRAPLIESASKDVQILATVQNQIVAVRYGNQLGISFHPELNNDLRIHKYFLESIVQAKIQYSISA
;
A
#
# COMPACT_ATOMS: atom_id res chain seq x y z
N MET A 1 -14.97 0.26 -12.25
CA MET A 1 -13.70 0.39 -11.49
C MET A 1 -13.04 -0.97 -11.48
N LYS A 2 -11.78 -1.02 -11.86
CA LYS A 2 -10.98 -2.23 -11.96
C LYS A 2 -9.65 -2.03 -11.22
N ILE A 3 -9.30 -2.92 -10.32
CA ILE A 3 -8.10 -2.81 -9.47
C ILE A 3 -7.14 -3.96 -9.77
N GLY A 4 -5.90 -3.61 -10.12
CA GLY A 4 -4.81 -4.56 -10.23
C GLY A 4 -4.21 -4.85 -8.84
N VAL A 5 -4.02 -6.12 -8.52
CA VAL A 5 -3.35 -6.54 -7.28
C VAL A 5 -2.06 -7.25 -7.63
N LEU A 6 -0.93 -6.73 -7.14
CA LEU A 6 0.38 -7.37 -7.35
C LEU A 6 0.39 -8.75 -6.68
N ALA A 7 0.50 -9.80 -7.48
CA ALA A 7 0.33 -11.20 -7.06
C ALA A 7 1.60 -12.03 -7.27
N VAL A 8 2.77 -11.42 -7.08
CA VAL A 8 4.06 -12.11 -7.19
C VAL A 8 4.44 -12.81 -5.87
N GLN A 9 4.02 -12.22 -4.71
CA GLN A 9 4.25 -12.80 -3.38
C GLN A 9 3.43 -12.02 -2.33
N GLY A 10 2.93 -12.67 -1.28
CA GLY A 10 2.25 -12.04 -0.14
C GLY A 10 0.73 -12.21 -0.12
N ALA A 11 0.04 -11.35 0.62
CA ALA A 11 -1.40 -11.43 0.94
C ALA A 11 -2.31 -10.87 -0.17
N PHE A 12 -2.04 -11.19 -1.44
CA PHE A 12 -2.79 -10.66 -2.59
C PHE A 12 -4.21 -11.22 -2.67
N ALA A 13 -4.42 -12.47 -2.28
CA ALA A 13 -5.75 -13.11 -2.30
C ALA A 13 -6.71 -12.48 -1.29
N GLU A 14 -6.22 -12.13 -0.11
CA GLU A 14 -6.97 -11.46 0.94
C GLU A 14 -7.40 -10.05 0.50
N HIS A 15 -6.50 -9.27 -0.12
CA HIS A 15 -6.84 -7.96 -0.69
C HIS A 15 -7.89 -8.08 -1.80
N ARG A 16 -7.77 -9.05 -2.69
CA ARG A 16 -8.77 -9.31 -3.73
C ARG A 16 -10.13 -9.60 -3.12
N THR A 17 -10.17 -10.51 -2.14
CA THR A 17 -11.41 -10.87 -1.44
C THR A 17 -12.07 -9.64 -0.79
N ALA A 18 -11.29 -8.75 -0.17
CA ALA A 18 -11.80 -7.52 0.43
C ALA A 18 -12.39 -6.56 -0.62
N LEU A 19 -11.71 -6.37 -1.74
CA LEU A 19 -12.15 -5.50 -2.84
C LEU A 19 -13.38 -6.06 -3.56
N GLU A 20 -13.42 -7.37 -3.81
CA GLU A 20 -14.56 -8.05 -4.45
C GLU A 20 -15.83 -7.97 -3.60
N LYS A 21 -15.72 -8.05 -2.26
CA LYS A 21 -16.83 -7.79 -1.32
C LYS A 21 -17.37 -6.36 -1.41
N LEU A 22 -16.56 -5.40 -1.86
CA LEU A 22 -16.97 -4.02 -2.13
C LEU A 22 -17.52 -3.81 -3.55
N GLY A 23 -17.67 -4.89 -4.33
CA GLY A 23 -18.25 -4.85 -5.68
C GLY A 23 -17.28 -4.36 -6.76
N VAL A 24 -15.96 -4.45 -6.53
CA VAL A 24 -14.93 -3.98 -7.46
C VAL A 24 -14.37 -5.15 -8.25
N GLU A 25 -14.19 -4.96 -9.55
CA GLU A 25 -13.47 -5.92 -10.40
C GLU A 25 -12.00 -5.94 -10.02
N THR A 26 -11.43 -7.12 -9.81
CA THR A 26 -10.01 -7.29 -9.50
C THR A 26 -9.33 -8.24 -10.49
N PHE A 27 -8.03 -8.03 -10.69
CA PHE A 27 -7.19 -8.98 -11.42
C PHE A 27 -5.80 -9.04 -10.79
N GLU A 28 -5.10 -10.12 -11.04
CA GLU A 28 -3.76 -10.34 -10.52
C GLU A 28 -2.70 -9.87 -11.53
N ILE A 29 -1.70 -9.13 -11.04
CA ILE A 29 -0.51 -8.75 -11.79
C ILE A 29 0.60 -9.70 -11.41
N ARG A 30 0.96 -10.63 -12.32
CA ARG A 30 1.99 -11.66 -12.13
C ARG A 30 3.13 -11.57 -13.15
N GLN A 31 2.89 -10.94 -14.30
CA GLN A 31 3.80 -10.87 -15.42
C GLN A 31 3.51 -9.62 -16.27
N LEU A 32 4.44 -9.25 -17.12
CA LEU A 32 4.39 -7.99 -17.88
C LEU A 32 3.12 -7.82 -18.72
N ARG A 33 2.64 -8.87 -19.39
CA ARG A 33 1.42 -8.84 -20.19
C ARG A 33 0.16 -8.47 -19.39
N ASP A 34 0.16 -8.69 -18.07
CA ASP A 34 -0.99 -8.36 -17.23
C ASP A 34 -1.17 -6.83 -17.11
N LEU A 35 -0.15 -6.05 -17.45
CA LEU A 35 -0.18 -4.59 -17.50
C LEU A 35 -0.74 -4.02 -18.83
N GLU A 36 -1.01 -4.86 -19.84
CA GLU A 36 -1.56 -4.40 -21.13
C GLU A 36 -3.01 -3.96 -21.01
N GLN A 37 -3.72 -4.38 -19.98
CA GLN A 37 -5.08 -3.96 -19.71
C GLN A 37 -5.14 -2.64 -18.90
N ASP A 38 -6.22 -1.89 -19.09
CA ASP A 38 -6.48 -0.69 -18.30
C ASP A 38 -7.01 -1.05 -16.91
N PHE A 39 -6.57 -0.27 -15.91
CA PHE A 39 -7.05 -0.39 -14.54
C PHE A 39 -6.94 0.95 -13.79
N ASP A 40 -7.81 1.13 -12.81
CA ASP A 40 -8.03 2.41 -12.12
C ASP A 40 -7.17 2.57 -10.86
N GLY A 41 -6.60 1.49 -10.34
CA GLY A 41 -5.78 1.50 -9.14
C GLY A 41 -4.97 0.23 -8.95
N LEU A 42 -3.93 0.32 -8.13
CA LEU A 42 -2.96 -0.73 -7.84
C LEU A 42 -2.92 -1.03 -6.34
N VAL A 43 -2.91 -2.31 -5.97
CA VAL A 43 -2.62 -2.76 -4.60
C VAL A 43 -1.27 -3.49 -4.58
N LEU A 44 -0.40 -3.04 -3.68
CA LEU A 44 0.88 -3.66 -3.33
C LEU A 44 0.70 -4.35 -1.96
N PRO A 45 0.53 -5.67 -1.91
CA PRO A 45 0.17 -6.37 -0.69
C PRO A 45 1.34 -6.49 0.28
N GLY A 46 1.01 -6.78 1.55
CA GLY A 46 1.96 -7.23 2.53
C GLY A 46 2.63 -8.53 2.12
N GLY A 47 3.84 -8.76 2.60
CA GLY A 47 4.67 -9.91 2.26
C GLY A 47 6.13 -9.68 2.63
N GLU A 48 7.05 -10.20 1.83
CA GLU A 48 8.49 -10.01 1.99
C GLU A 48 9.01 -9.04 0.92
N SER A 49 9.34 -7.81 1.32
CA SER A 49 9.71 -6.73 0.38
C SER A 49 10.94 -7.03 -0.47
N THR A 50 11.94 -7.75 0.08
CA THR A 50 13.13 -8.16 -0.69
C THR A 50 12.79 -9.15 -1.79
N VAL A 51 11.90 -10.11 -1.49
CA VAL A 51 11.42 -11.10 -2.48
C VAL A 51 10.55 -10.41 -3.53
N GLN A 52 9.62 -9.56 -3.11
CA GLN A 52 8.78 -8.79 -4.04
C GLN A 52 9.63 -7.90 -4.95
N GLY A 53 10.60 -7.16 -4.39
CA GLY A 53 11.49 -6.30 -5.16
C GLY A 53 12.35 -7.06 -6.18
N LYS A 54 12.82 -8.27 -5.81
CA LYS A 54 13.53 -9.15 -6.74
C LYS A 54 12.60 -9.63 -7.86
N LEU A 55 11.43 -10.17 -7.53
CA LEU A 55 10.47 -10.69 -8.51
C LEU A 55 9.95 -9.60 -9.44
N LEU A 56 9.71 -8.38 -8.94
CA LEU A 56 9.34 -7.24 -9.78
C LEU A 56 10.37 -6.98 -10.88
N ARG A 57 11.67 -7.07 -10.57
CA ARG A 57 12.75 -6.90 -11.56
C ARG A 57 12.88 -8.09 -12.49
N ASP A 58 12.89 -9.31 -11.95
CA ASP A 58 13.03 -10.54 -12.73
C ASP A 58 11.90 -10.72 -13.75
N LEU A 59 10.68 -10.25 -13.43
CA LEU A 59 9.49 -10.33 -14.29
C LEU A 59 9.29 -9.09 -15.19
N GLY A 60 10.19 -8.10 -15.14
CA GLY A 60 10.09 -6.87 -15.91
C GLY A 60 8.97 -5.93 -15.49
N LEU A 61 8.39 -6.13 -14.31
CA LEU A 61 7.26 -5.34 -13.79
C LEU A 61 7.69 -4.04 -13.11
N PHE A 62 8.95 -3.92 -12.69
CA PHE A 62 9.42 -2.85 -11.82
C PHE A 62 9.26 -1.47 -12.46
N GLU A 63 9.91 -1.23 -13.59
CA GLU A 63 9.87 0.08 -14.25
C GLU A 63 8.45 0.45 -14.76
N PRO A 64 7.71 -0.44 -15.44
CA PRO A 64 6.35 -0.11 -15.89
C PRO A 64 5.39 0.25 -14.76
N LEU A 65 5.49 -0.42 -13.60
CA LEU A 65 4.66 -0.08 -12.44
C LEU A 65 5.12 1.22 -11.80
N ARG A 66 6.42 1.45 -11.67
CA ARG A 66 6.98 2.70 -11.15
C ARG A 66 6.51 3.91 -11.97
N GLU A 67 6.66 3.85 -13.29
CA GLU A 67 6.21 4.92 -14.21
C GLU A 67 4.71 5.21 -14.05
N ARG A 68 3.87 4.19 -13.91
CA ARG A 68 2.43 4.36 -13.68
C ARG A 68 2.15 5.03 -12.33
N ILE A 69 2.85 4.64 -11.26
CA ILE A 69 2.71 5.25 -9.93
C ILE A 69 3.13 6.73 -9.99
N GLU A 70 4.28 7.04 -10.59
CA GLU A 70 4.77 8.40 -10.77
C GLU A 70 3.83 9.24 -11.64
N SER A 71 3.18 8.63 -12.62
CA SER A 71 2.15 9.28 -13.45
C SER A 71 0.79 9.43 -12.74
N GLY A 72 0.71 9.05 -11.46
CA GLY A 72 -0.45 9.28 -10.61
C GLY A 72 -1.48 8.13 -10.58
N LEU A 73 -1.10 6.90 -10.91
CA LEU A 73 -1.94 5.73 -10.68
C LEU A 73 -2.25 5.61 -9.19
N PRO A 74 -3.53 5.61 -8.78
CA PRO A 74 -3.93 5.34 -7.41
C PRO A 74 -3.30 4.05 -6.90
N THR A 75 -2.52 4.14 -5.81
CA THR A 75 -1.74 3.00 -5.32
C THR A 75 -1.91 2.82 -3.81
N PHE A 76 -2.16 1.61 -3.38
CA PHE A 76 -2.32 1.23 -1.99
C PHE A 76 -1.27 0.18 -1.59
N GLY A 77 -0.36 0.56 -0.70
CA GLY A 77 0.70 -0.31 -0.17
C GLY A 77 0.47 -0.67 1.29
N THR A 78 0.42 -1.98 1.61
CA THR A 78 0.31 -2.49 2.98
C THR A 78 1.60 -3.18 3.40
N CYS A 79 2.12 -2.90 4.60
CA CYS A 79 3.32 -3.52 5.17
C CYS A 79 4.50 -3.53 4.17
N ALA A 80 4.78 -4.65 3.50
CA ALA A 80 5.80 -4.72 2.45
C ALA A 80 5.51 -3.76 1.28
N GLY A 81 4.25 -3.56 0.91
CA GLY A 81 3.84 -2.59 -0.11
C GLY A 81 4.19 -1.15 0.27
N LEU A 82 4.07 -0.76 1.55
CA LEU A 82 4.58 0.53 2.04
C LEU A 82 6.10 0.62 1.88
N ILE A 83 6.83 -0.45 2.18
CA ILE A 83 8.29 -0.50 2.00
C ILE A 83 8.67 -0.31 0.52
N LEU A 84 7.90 -0.90 -0.40
CA LEU A 84 8.12 -0.70 -1.85
C LEU A 84 7.92 0.75 -2.29
N LEU A 85 7.01 1.48 -1.67
CA LEU A 85 6.73 2.89 -2.01
C LEU A 85 7.71 3.87 -1.36
N ALA A 86 8.30 3.54 -0.21
CA ALA A 86 9.13 4.43 0.60
C ALA A 86 10.35 4.98 -0.17
N GLU A 87 10.57 6.29 -0.08
CA GLU A 87 11.73 6.96 -0.67
C GLU A 87 13.04 6.48 -0.06
N LYS A 88 13.03 6.19 1.25
CA LYS A 88 14.22 5.75 2.01
C LYS A 88 13.90 4.60 2.96
N LEU A 89 14.86 3.71 3.11
CA LEU A 89 14.88 2.71 4.16
C LEU A 89 16.05 3.01 5.10
N SER A 90 15.77 3.24 6.39
CA SER A 90 16.81 3.69 7.34
C SER A 90 17.80 2.58 7.71
N ASN A 91 17.37 1.33 7.63
CA ASN A 91 18.16 0.15 7.98
C ASN A 91 18.53 -0.73 6.76
N ASP A 92 18.34 -0.21 5.53
CA ASP A 92 18.69 -0.90 4.30
C ASP A 92 19.19 0.14 3.26
N GLY A 93 20.30 -0.11 2.61
CA GLY A 93 20.83 0.76 1.56
C GLY A 93 20.08 0.68 0.21
N HIS A 94 19.09 -0.20 0.10
CA HIS A 94 18.33 -0.40 -1.13
C HIS A 94 16.95 0.24 -1.00
N THR A 95 16.48 0.84 -2.08
CA THR A 95 15.10 1.33 -2.24
C THR A 95 14.43 0.61 -3.40
N TYR A 96 13.11 0.72 -3.47
CA TYR A 96 12.31 0.11 -4.53
C TYR A 96 11.72 1.19 -5.43
N PHE A 97 10.41 1.37 -5.48
CA PHE A 97 9.77 2.41 -6.31
C PHE A 97 10.15 3.82 -5.88
N ALA A 98 10.33 4.05 -4.59
CA ALA A 98 10.78 5.32 -4.00
C ALA A 98 9.89 6.52 -4.41
N THR A 99 8.58 6.33 -4.43
CA THR A 99 7.60 7.31 -4.94
C THR A 99 6.85 8.06 -3.83
N THR A 100 6.93 7.59 -2.58
CA THR A 100 6.34 8.24 -1.40
C THR A 100 7.44 8.81 -0.52
N PRO A 101 7.48 10.13 -0.23
CA PRO A 101 8.58 10.78 0.49
C PRO A 101 8.49 10.53 2.02
N VAL A 102 8.71 9.28 2.40
CA VAL A 102 8.80 8.78 3.77
C VAL A 102 10.10 8.00 3.99
N THR A 103 10.59 7.99 5.23
CA THR A 103 11.66 7.09 5.66
C THR A 103 11.04 5.96 6.48
N VAL A 104 11.34 4.73 6.11
CA VAL A 104 10.77 3.53 6.73
C VAL A 104 11.89 2.65 7.30
N GLU A 105 11.71 2.17 8.53
CA GLU A 105 12.52 1.10 9.11
C GLU A 105 11.81 -0.24 8.93
N ARG A 106 12.51 -1.21 8.34
CA ARG A 106 11.99 -2.57 8.15
C ARG A 106 12.11 -3.38 9.44
N ASN A 107 11.07 -4.18 9.76
CA ASN A 107 11.05 -5.06 10.93
C ASN A 107 11.31 -4.32 12.26
N ALA A 108 10.84 -3.08 12.39
CA ALA A 108 11.16 -2.17 13.49
C ALA A 108 10.68 -2.66 14.86
N TYR A 109 9.60 -3.44 14.91
CA TYR A 109 9.00 -3.90 16.17
C TYR A 109 9.69 -5.12 16.80
N GLY A 110 10.84 -5.59 16.24
CA GLY A 110 11.64 -6.66 16.81
C GLY A 110 10.92 -8.02 16.92
N ARG A 111 11.65 -9.06 17.41
CA ARG A 111 11.09 -10.42 17.49
C ARG A 111 10.01 -10.61 18.56
N GLN A 112 9.99 -9.79 19.62
CA GLN A 112 9.07 -9.94 20.75
C GLN A 112 7.79 -9.13 20.65
N LEU A 113 7.78 -8.02 19.89
CA LEU A 113 6.60 -7.17 19.64
C LEU A 113 6.17 -7.20 18.17
N GLY A 114 6.67 -8.17 17.42
CA GLY A 114 6.52 -8.24 15.97
C GLY A 114 5.10 -8.44 15.44
N SER A 115 4.13 -8.76 16.31
CA SER A 115 2.72 -8.93 15.92
C SER A 115 1.82 -8.53 17.07
N PHE A 116 0.93 -7.58 16.83
CA PHE A 116 -0.06 -7.13 17.80
C PHE A 116 -1.32 -6.61 17.09
N TYR A 117 -2.38 -6.46 17.85
CA TYR A 117 -3.66 -5.91 17.43
C TYR A 117 -3.99 -4.69 18.29
N THR A 118 -4.54 -3.67 17.67
CA THR A 118 -5.11 -2.51 18.36
C THR A 118 -6.29 -1.95 17.56
N GLU A 119 -7.03 -1.05 18.17
CA GLU A 119 -8.04 -0.23 17.50
C GLU A 119 -7.70 1.23 17.72
N GLU A 120 -7.43 1.95 16.65
CA GLU A 120 -7.05 3.35 16.68
C GLU A 120 -7.77 4.17 15.61
N ASN A 121 -7.72 5.49 15.77
CA ASN A 121 -8.36 6.41 14.85
C ASN A 121 -7.56 6.52 13.55
N PHE A 122 -8.28 6.43 12.43
CA PHE A 122 -7.79 6.71 11.09
C PHE A 122 -8.52 7.93 10.54
N GLU A 123 -7.80 8.94 10.08
CA GLU A 123 -8.37 10.20 9.62
C GLU A 123 -9.34 9.97 8.44
N GLY A 124 -10.54 10.55 8.56
CA GLY A 124 -11.62 10.39 7.58
C GLY A 124 -12.39 9.07 7.64
N VAL A 125 -12.01 8.13 8.53
CA VAL A 125 -12.69 6.83 8.67
C VAL A 125 -13.21 6.58 10.09
N GLY A 126 -12.49 7.10 11.10
CA GLY A 126 -12.77 6.85 12.52
C GLY A 126 -11.97 5.66 13.07
N LYS A 127 -12.42 5.12 14.20
CA LYS A 127 -11.73 4.04 14.91
C LYS A 127 -11.86 2.72 14.14
N ILE A 128 -10.72 2.11 13.79
CA ILE A 128 -10.62 0.87 12.99
C ILE A 128 -9.70 -0.15 13.65
N PRO A 129 -9.89 -1.46 13.37
CA PRO A 129 -8.96 -2.50 13.77
C PRO A 129 -7.66 -2.42 12.95
N MET A 130 -6.53 -2.55 13.62
CA MET A 130 -5.19 -2.55 13.02
C MET A 130 -4.42 -3.77 13.48
N THR A 131 -4.16 -4.69 12.56
CA THR A 131 -3.35 -5.91 12.79
C THR A 131 -1.95 -5.68 12.25
N PHE A 132 -0.96 -5.76 13.13
CA PHE A 132 0.45 -5.61 12.80
C PHE A 132 1.14 -6.96 12.81
N ILE A 133 1.94 -7.27 11.78
CA ILE A 133 2.74 -8.50 11.68
C ILE A 133 4.12 -8.11 11.18
N ARG A 134 5.13 -8.17 12.04
CA ARG A 134 6.51 -7.74 11.73
C ARG A 134 6.55 -6.43 10.95
N ALA A 135 5.73 -5.48 11.40
CA ALA A 135 5.42 -4.28 10.68
C ALA A 135 6.64 -3.36 10.48
N PRO A 136 6.70 -2.63 9.37
CA PRO A 136 7.62 -1.51 9.22
C PRO A 136 7.18 -0.33 10.08
N LEU A 137 8.14 0.50 10.47
CA LEU A 137 7.92 1.77 11.15
C LEU A 137 8.15 2.91 10.16
N ILE A 138 7.23 3.86 10.09
CA ILE A 138 7.44 5.13 9.38
C ILE A 138 8.14 6.08 10.37
N GLU A 139 9.44 6.25 10.23
CA GLU A 139 10.25 7.11 11.10
C GLU A 139 10.02 8.59 10.85
N SER A 140 9.86 8.95 9.58
CA SER A 140 9.62 10.33 9.18
C SER A 140 8.83 10.43 7.87
N ALA A 141 8.14 11.54 7.71
CA ALA A 141 7.40 11.88 6.51
C ALA A 141 7.70 13.34 6.14
N SER A 142 7.79 13.65 4.84
CA SER A 142 7.93 15.03 4.40
C SER A 142 6.66 15.84 4.71
N LYS A 143 6.76 17.19 4.70
CA LYS A 143 5.64 18.08 5.03
C LYS A 143 4.43 17.95 4.11
N ASP A 144 4.62 17.42 2.91
CA ASP A 144 3.58 17.26 1.89
C ASP A 144 2.86 15.89 2.01
N VAL A 145 3.29 15.05 2.96
CA VAL A 145 2.67 13.77 3.29
C VAL A 145 1.63 13.96 4.39
N GLN A 146 0.41 13.56 4.13
CA GLN A 146 -0.66 13.54 5.13
C GLN A 146 -0.50 12.32 6.03
N ILE A 147 -0.45 12.54 7.36
CA ILE A 147 -0.48 11.46 8.35
C ILE A 147 -1.95 11.12 8.62
N LEU A 148 -2.33 9.87 8.40
CA LEU A 148 -3.71 9.39 8.55
C LEU A 148 -3.94 8.62 9.85
N ALA A 149 -2.93 8.00 10.41
CA ALA A 149 -3.03 7.32 11.71
C ALA A 149 -1.69 7.24 12.42
N THR A 150 -1.76 7.26 13.74
CA THR A 150 -0.63 7.01 14.65
C THR A 150 -1.04 6.00 15.72
N VAL A 151 -0.10 5.15 16.11
CA VAL A 151 -0.25 4.19 17.22
C VAL A 151 0.95 4.37 18.15
N GLN A 152 0.72 4.62 19.44
CA GLN A 152 1.79 4.87 20.43
C GLN A 152 2.80 5.94 19.97
N ASN A 153 2.30 7.05 19.41
CA ASN A 153 3.07 8.14 18.80
C ASN A 153 3.92 7.76 17.55
N GLN A 154 3.74 6.57 16.99
CA GLN A 154 4.39 6.14 15.76
C GLN A 154 3.45 6.32 14.58
N ILE A 155 3.95 6.85 13.47
CA ILE A 155 3.19 6.98 12.23
C ILE A 155 2.97 5.57 11.64
N VAL A 156 1.70 5.21 11.39
CA VAL A 156 1.34 3.88 10.85
C VAL A 156 0.53 3.95 9.56
N ALA A 157 0.07 5.13 9.17
CA ALA A 157 -0.63 5.34 7.91
C ALA A 157 -0.36 6.74 7.37
N VAL A 158 -0.09 6.81 6.06
CA VAL A 158 0.21 8.05 5.33
C VAL A 158 -0.47 8.07 3.97
N ARG A 159 -0.74 9.29 3.49
CA ARG A 159 -1.16 9.55 2.11
C ARG A 159 -0.24 10.58 1.48
N TYR A 160 0.20 10.31 0.26
CA TYR A 160 0.93 11.25 -0.58
C TYR A 160 0.30 11.26 -1.98
N GLY A 161 -0.40 12.34 -2.32
CA GLY A 161 -1.17 12.40 -3.56
C GLY A 161 -2.18 11.25 -3.70
N ASN A 162 -1.96 10.40 -4.68
CA ASN A 162 -2.77 9.20 -4.95
C ASN A 162 -2.20 7.92 -4.33
N GLN A 163 -1.21 8.02 -3.46
CA GLN A 163 -0.58 6.88 -2.81
C GLN A 163 -1.00 6.78 -1.35
N LEU A 164 -1.49 5.62 -0.93
CA LEU A 164 -1.82 5.25 0.45
C LEU A 164 -0.81 4.21 0.91
N GLY A 165 -0.06 4.51 1.97
CA GLY A 165 0.90 3.60 2.60
C GLY A 165 0.53 3.33 4.04
N ILE A 166 0.40 2.07 4.45
CA ILE A 166 0.08 1.67 5.82
C ILE A 166 0.98 0.55 6.33
N SER A 167 1.29 0.57 7.62
CA SER A 167 2.15 -0.42 8.27
C SER A 167 1.43 -1.71 8.66
N PHE A 168 0.11 -1.66 8.82
CA PHE A 168 -0.72 -2.77 9.28
C PHE A 168 -1.42 -3.51 8.11
N HIS A 169 -2.14 -4.57 8.43
CA HIS A 169 -2.80 -5.48 7.52
C HIS A 169 -4.33 -5.39 7.62
N PRO A 170 -5.00 -4.48 6.90
CA PRO A 170 -6.47 -4.36 6.91
C PRO A 170 -7.14 -5.57 6.25
N GLU A 171 -6.45 -6.25 5.33
CA GLU A 171 -6.94 -7.42 4.62
C GLU A 171 -7.14 -8.65 5.51
N LEU A 172 -6.56 -8.65 6.71
CA LEU A 172 -6.72 -9.72 7.70
C LEU A 172 -7.89 -9.51 8.66
N ASN A 173 -8.59 -8.36 8.53
CA ASN A 173 -9.75 -8.05 9.33
C ASN A 173 -11.03 -8.15 8.50
N ASN A 174 -12.18 -8.27 9.17
CA ASN A 174 -13.49 -8.21 8.49
C ASN A 174 -13.95 -6.76 8.22
N ASP A 175 -13.15 -5.77 8.62
CA ASP A 175 -13.44 -4.36 8.43
C ASP A 175 -12.92 -3.89 7.07
N LEU A 176 -13.82 -3.55 6.18
CA LEU A 176 -13.49 -3.15 4.81
C LEU A 176 -13.30 -1.63 4.64
N ARG A 177 -13.39 -0.84 5.73
CA ARG A 177 -13.40 0.63 5.65
C ARG A 177 -12.12 1.22 5.07
N ILE A 178 -10.96 0.59 5.25
CA ILE A 178 -9.70 1.05 4.65
C ILE A 178 -9.67 0.80 3.14
N HIS A 179 -10.10 -0.39 2.69
CA HIS A 179 -10.26 -0.66 1.25
C HIS A 179 -11.28 0.29 0.62
N LYS A 180 -12.39 0.53 1.31
CA LYS A 180 -13.41 1.49 0.88
C LYS A 180 -12.84 2.92 0.80
N TYR A 181 -12.06 3.36 1.81
CA TYR A 181 -11.37 4.65 1.78
C TYR A 181 -10.45 4.78 0.55
N PHE A 182 -9.65 3.75 0.25
CA PHE A 182 -8.82 3.75 -0.95
C PHE A 182 -9.67 3.93 -2.22
N LEU A 183 -10.75 3.17 -2.36
CA LEU A 183 -11.61 3.23 -3.55
C LEU A 183 -12.30 4.60 -3.70
N GLU A 184 -12.92 5.11 -2.64
CA GLU A 184 -13.75 6.33 -2.70
C GLU A 184 -12.92 7.60 -2.65
N SER A 185 -11.94 7.67 -1.73
CA SER A 185 -11.19 8.91 -1.48
C SER A 185 -9.96 9.09 -2.38
N ILE A 186 -9.49 8.01 -3.03
CA ILE A 186 -8.29 8.09 -3.88
C ILE A 186 -8.61 7.71 -5.33
N VAL A 187 -9.17 6.51 -5.59
CA VAL A 187 -9.42 6.04 -6.96
C VAL A 187 -10.54 6.85 -7.61
N GLN A 188 -11.72 6.97 -6.97
CA GLN A 188 -12.84 7.73 -7.54
C GLN A 188 -12.52 9.22 -7.67
N ALA A 189 -11.86 9.81 -6.68
CA ALA A 189 -11.44 11.21 -6.74
C ALA A 189 -10.53 11.47 -7.95
N LYS A 190 -9.58 10.57 -8.26
CA LYS A 190 -8.73 10.67 -9.44
C LYS A 190 -9.51 10.56 -10.74
N ILE A 191 -10.44 9.60 -10.84
CA ILE A 191 -11.29 9.41 -12.03
C ILE A 191 -12.11 10.67 -12.29
N GLN A 192 -12.77 11.23 -11.26
CA GLN A 192 -13.57 12.44 -11.39
C GLN A 192 -12.74 13.66 -11.83
N TYR A 193 -11.54 13.83 -11.28
CA TYR A 193 -10.63 14.90 -11.69
C TYR A 193 -10.22 14.77 -13.16
N SER A 194 -9.94 13.55 -13.62
CA SER A 194 -9.53 13.29 -15.02
C SER A 194 -10.65 13.51 -16.03
N ILE A 195 -11.93 13.42 -15.64
CA ILE A 195 -13.09 13.69 -16.51
C ILE A 195 -13.38 15.19 -16.60
N SER A 196 -13.02 15.97 -15.57
CA SER A 196 -13.28 17.40 -15.48
C SER A 196 -12.13 18.29 -15.96
N ALA A 197 -10.98 17.73 -16.31
CA ALA A 197 -9.79 18.41 -16.83
C ALA A 197 -9.69 18.27 -18.35
#